data_1f8e6b21dae1a9bee30c42c6e6ddee21
#
_entry.id   1f8e6b21dae1a9bee30c42c6e6ddee21
#
_cell.length_a   1.000
_cell.length_b   1.000
_cell.length_c   1.000
_cell.angle_alpha   90.00
_cell.angle_beta   90.00
_cell.angle_gamma   90.00
#
_symmetry.space_group_name_H-M   'P 1'
#
loop_
_entity.id
_entity.type
_entity.pdbx_description
1 polymer ?
#
loop_
_entity_poly.entity_id
_entity_poly.type
_entity_poly.pdbx_seq_one_letter_code
_entity_poly.pdbx_strand_id
1 'polypeptide(L)'
;MGEIRNVYYPQNEMNTVLLPVATGCPYNRCAFCSMYKDEIYQEVPIQEIEQELMNGDPYTERIFLTGADPLAVGYDRMFRILKLIAKYFPYCGCVAAYASVRSLKRYCVEELESLHREGLRLLYVGFETGDDEVLTFMKKGNTAEEAVQQGRKLAEANLMFNAIIMYGIAGKGKSVRNAKLTAKMLNQLNPRKIITMNLTVFQGTELAHLVEKLEFENYKIMNDYCSP
;
A
#
# COMPACT_ATOMS: atom_id res chain seq x y z
N MET A 1 16.06 -12.80 20.87
CA MET A 1 14.82 -12.00 21.00
C MET A 1 14.71 -11.22 19.72
N GLY A 2 13.84 -11.64 18.80
CA GLY A 2 13.61 -10.91 17.56
C GLY A 2 12.97 -9.55 17.88
N GLU A 3 13.47 -8.49 17.24
CA GLU A 3 12.86 -7.17 17.33
C GLU A 3 11.39 -7.28 16.87
N ILE A 4 10.48 -6.74 17.66
CA ILE A 4 9.05 -6.65 17.28
C ILE A 4 8.97 -5.65 16.14
N ARG A 5 8.98 -6.15 14.92
CA ARG A 5 8.79 -5.31 13.73
C ARG A 5 7.32 -4.94 13.63
N ASN A 6 7.04 -3.67 13.49
CA ASN A 6 5.66 -3.21 13.24
C ASN A 6 5.21 -3.73 11.87
N VAL A 7 4.19 -4.56 11.86
CA VAL A 7 3.60 -5.09 10.62
C VAL A 7 2.25 -4.42 10.43
N TYR A 8 2.10 -3.73 9.30
CA TYR A 8 0.86 -3.06 8.92
C TYR A 8 0.15 -3.86 7.83
N TYR A 9 -1.13 -4.12 8.03
CA TYR A 9 -1.98 -4.86 7.08
C TYR A 9 -3.43 -4.38 7.17
N PRO A 10 -4.25 -4.56 6.11
CA PRO A 10 -5.66 -4.20 6.13
C PRO A 10 -6.43 -5.08 7.14
N GLN A 11 -7.43 -4.52 7.82
CA GLN A 11 -8.25 -5.29 8.78
C GLN A 11 -8.86 -6.57 8.18
N ASN A 12 -9.18 -6.55 6.89
CA ASN A 12 -9.72 -7.74 6.19
C ASN A 12 -8.70 -8.89 6.06
N GLU A 13 -7.41 -8.62 6.32
CA GLU A 13 -6.32 -9.59 6.26
C GLU A 13 -5.87 -10.06 7.64
N MET A 14 -6.63 -9.72 8.70
CA MET A 14 -6.27 -10.04 10.09
C MET A 14 -6.15 -11.55 10.37
N ASN A 15 -6.86 -12.38 9.61
CA ASN A 15 -6.87 -13.84 9.75
C ASN A 15 -6.12 -14.55 8.59
N THR A 16 -5.24 -13.85 7.89
CA THR A 16 -4.43 -14.42 6.82
C THR A 16 -3.01 -14.66 7.32
N VAL A 17 -2.28 -15.55 6.64
CA VAL A 17 -0.84 -15.69 6.86
C VAL A 17 -0.15 -14.43 6.34
N LEU A 18 0.64 -13.79 7.20
CA LEU A 18 1.39 -12.58 6.88
C LEU A 18 2.82 -12.97 6.51
N LEU A 19 3.21 -12.78 5.26
CA LEU A 19 4.54 -13.13 4.75
C LEU A 19 5.35 -11.86 4.49
N PRO A 20 6.40 -11.57 5.27
CA PRO A 20 7.24 -10.39 5.03
C PRO A 20 8.12 -10.59 3.79
N VAL A 21 8.07 -9.64 2.86
CA VAL A 21 8.90 -9.64 1.64
C VAL A 21 9.89 -8.49 1.61
N ALA A 22 9.61 -7.44 2.37
CA ALA A 22 10.50 -6.31 2.59
C ALA A 22 10.19 -5.63 3.93
N THR A 23 11.18 -4.92 4.48
CA THR A 23 11.03 -4.01 5.62
C THR A 23 11.18 -2.56 5.17
N GLY A 24 10.72 -1.62 5.99
CA GLY A 24 10.79 -0.20 5.65
C GLY A 24 9.96 0.20 4.42
N CYS A 25 10.12 1.44 3.99
CA CYS A 25 9.43 1.96 2.80
C CYS A 25 10.44 2.43 1.75
N PRO A 26 10.38 1.91 0.50
CA PRO A 26 11.36 2.29 -0.55
C PRO A 26 11.26 3.75 -0.97
N TYR A 27 10.13 4.39 -0.70
CA TYR A 27 9.93 5.81 -1.01
C TYR A 27 10.15 6.73 0.19
N ASN A 28 9.52 6.45 1.30
CA ASN A 28 9.62 7.07 2.63
C ASN A 28 9.61 8.62 2.66
N ARG A 29 8.92 9.28 1.69
CA ARG A 29 8.87 10.76 1.56
C ARG A 29 7.49 11.36 1.77
N CYS A 30 6.43 10.54 1.92
CA CYS A 30 5.08 11.07 2.13
C CYS A 30 5.04 11.90 3.42
N ALA A 31 4.58 13.16 3.32
CA ALA A 31 4.59 14.11 4.43
C ALA A 31 3.75 13.69 5.63
N PHE A 32 2.69 12.90 5.38
CA PHE A 32 1.73 12.45 6.40
C PHE A 32 2.08 11.10 7.05
N CYS A 33 2.98 10.32 6.42
CA CYS A 33 3.20 8.92 6.82
C CYS A 33 4.20 8.82 7.98
N SER A 34 3.83 8.06 9.02
CA SER A 34 4.69 7.74 10.17
C SER A 34 5.13 6.27 10.21
N MET A 35 4.53 5.40 9.38
CA MET A 35 4.59 3.94 9.56
C MET A 35 5.99 3.33 9.45
N TYR A 36 6.87 3.88 8.60
CA TYR A 36 8.18 3.29 8.33
C TYR A 36 9.30 4.34 8.32
N LYS A 37 9.13 5.46 9.07
CA LYS A 37 10.07 6.60 9.01
C LYS A 37 11.48 6.23 9.48
N ASP A 38 11.56 5.41 10.51
CA ASP A 38 12.80 5.03 11.17
C ASP A 38 13.35 3.68 10.67
N GLU A 39 12.68 3.08 9.66
CA GLU A 39 13.09 1.80 9.10
C GLU A 39 13.79 1.97 7.75
N ILE A 40 14.97 1.37 7.62
CA ILE A 40 15.69 1.28 6.35
C ILE A 40 14.98 0.24 5.46
N TYR A 41 14.72 0.61 4.19
CA TYR A 41 14.19 -0.35 3.23
C TYR A 41 15.19 -1.45 2.96
N GLN A 42 14.75 -2.69 3.16
CA GLN A 42 15.52 -3.90 2.85
C GLN A 42 14.58 -4.99 2.37
N GLU A 43 15.01 -5.71 1.35
CA GLU A 43 14.31 -6.91 0.90
C GLU A 43 14.65 -8.09 1.81
N VAL A 44 13.65 -8.84 2.24
CA VAL A 44 13.86 -10.04 3.05
C VAL A 44 14.58 -11.09 2.19
N PRO A 45 15.69 -11.70 2.63
CA PRO A 45 16.38 -12.73 1.86
C PRO A 45 15.45 -13.82 1.39
N ILE A 46 15.59 -14.25 0.14
CA ILE A 46 14.68 -15.26 -0.44
C ILE A 46 14.72 -16.60 0.32
N GLN A 47 15.87 -16.92 0.91
CA GLN A 47 16.07 -18.10 1.73
C GLN A 47 15.28 -18.03 3.04
N GLU A 48 15.14 -16.84 3.64
CA GLU A 48 14.32 -16.62 4.83
C GLU A 48 12.84 -16.77 4.49
N ILE A 49 12.41 -16.20 3.36
CA ILE A 49 11.04 -16.38 2.85
C ILE A 49 10.73 -17.86 2.63
N GLU A 50 11.63 -18.59 1.96
CA GLU A 50 11.46 -20.04 1.72
C GLU A 50 11.40 -20.84 3.04
N GLN A 51 12.22 -20.48 4.01
CA GLN A 51 12.26 -21.13 5.32
C GLN A 51 10.95 -20.90 6.11
N GLU A 52 10.39 -19.69 6.03
CA GLU A 52 9.09 -19.36 6.64
C GLU A 52 7.95 -20.16 5.99
N LEU A 53 7.95 -20.26 4.65
CA LEU A 53 6.97 -21.06 3.93
C LEU A 53 7.07 -22.56 4.23
N MET A 54 8.28 -23.10 4.38
CA MET A 54 8.50 -24.51 4.76
C MET A 54 7.92 -24.86 6.14
N ASN A 55 7.91 -23.91 7.06
CA ASN A 55 7.40 -24.10 8.42
C ASN A 55 5.91 -23.77 8.55
N GLY A 56 5.27 -23.27 7.49
CA GLY A 56 3.87 -22.87 7.48
C GLY A 56 2.91 -24.05 7.30
N ASP A 57 1.61 -23.80 7.47
CA ASP A 57 0.55 -24.77 7.23
C ASP A 57 0.29 -24.91 5.72
N PRO A 58 0.53 -26.08 5.09
CA PRO A 58 0.32 -26.30 3.66
C PRO A 58 -1.14 -26.13 3.23
N TYR A 59 -2.10 -26.17 4.13
CA TYR A 59 -3.52 -25.92 3.86
C TYR A 59 -3.88 -24.42 3.87
N THR A 60 -2.90 -23.53 3.99
CA THR A 60 -3.12 -22.09 3.91
C THR A 60 -3.74 -21.70 2.57
N GLU A 61 -4.94 -21.11 2.62
CA GLU A 61 -5.70 -20.71 1.41
C GLU A 61 -5.41 -19.27 0.98
N ARG A 62 -4.86 -18.44 1.88
CA ARG A 62 -4.66 -17.01 1.67
C ARG A 62 -3.42 -16.48 2.36
N ILE A 63 -2.65 -15.67 1.64
CA ILE A 63 -1.44 -15.01 2.14
C ILE A 63 -1.54 -13.51 1.86
N PHE A 64 -1.09 -12.71 2.81
CA PHE A 64 -0.85 -11.28 2.62
C PHE A 64 0.65 -11.00 2.68
N LEU A 65 1.21 -10.48 1.58
CA LEU A 65 2.61 -10.05 1.52
C LEU A 65 2.77 -8.73 2.29
N THR A 66 3.62 -8.73 3.31
CA THR A 66 3.82 -7.54 4.15
C THR A 66 5.07 -6.75 3.74
N GLY A 67 5.06 -5.48 4.14
CA GLY A 67 5.98 -4.42 3.79
C GLY A 67 5.19 -3.18 3.39
N ALA A 68 5.84 -2.03 3.32
CA ALA A 68 5.16 -0.78 2.92
C ALA A 68 4.67 -0.82 1.45
N ASP A 69 5.42 -1.49 0.60
CA ASP A 69 5.16 -1.61 -0.84
C ASP A 69 5.83 -2.89 -1.39
N PRO A 70 5.22 -4.07 -1.18
CA PRO A 70 5.77 -5.34 -1.63
C PRO A 70 6.12 -5.39 -3.12
N LEU A 71 5.40 -4.68 -3.98
CA LEU A 71 5.69 -4.65 -5.42
C LEU A 71 6.98 -3.89 -5.76
N ALA A 72 7.54 -3.14 -4.83
CA ALA A 72 8.82 -2.46 -5.05
C ALA A 72 10.01 -3.40 -5.24
N VAL A 73 9.90 -4.66 -4.82
CA VAL A 73 10.94 -5.70 -5.02
C VAL A 73 11.19 -6.05 -6.49
N GLY A 74 10.28 -5.64 -7.40
CA GLY A 74 10.39 -5.87 -8.84
C GLY A 74 9.84 -7.23 -9.29
N TYR A 75 9.67 -7.35 -10.63
CA TYR A 75 8.99 -8.49 -11.24
C TYR A 75 9.67 -9.84 -10.94
N ASP A 76 10.93 -9.99 -11.26
CA ASP A 76 11.63 -11.29 -11.15
C ASP A 76 11.59 -11.84 -9.73
N ARG A 77 11.79 -10.95 -8.76
CA ARG A 77 11.77 -11.34 -7.36
C ARG A 77 10.35 -11.69 -6.89
N MET A 78 9.35 -10.88 -7.25
CA MET A 78 7.96 -11.15 -6.93
C MET A 78 7.51 -12.48 -7.55
N PHE A 79 7.83 -12.72 -8.81
CA PHE A 79 7.54 -13.97 -9.50
C PHE A 79 8.14 -15.18 -8.76
N ARG A 80 9.40 -15.07 -8.33
CA ARG A 80 10.07 -16.12 -7.57
C ARG A 80 9.38 -16.36 -6.22
N ILE A 81 8.95 -15.33 -5.52
CA ILE A 81 8.22 -15.45 -4.24
C ILE A 81 6.89 -16.20 -4.47
N LEU A 82 6.13 -15.82 -5.50
CA LEU A 82 4.87 -16.49 -5.84
C LEU A 82 5.07 -17.96 -6.19
N LYS A 83 6.13 -18.30 -6.91
CA LYS A 83 6.51 -19.71 -7.18
C LYS A 83 6.80 -20.50 -5.91
N LEU A 84 7.48 -19.90 -4.94
CA LEU A 84 7.72 -20.52 -3.64
C LEU A 84 6.41 -20.72 -2.87
N ILE A 85 5.52 -19.73 -2.88
CA ILE A 85 4.20 -19.86 -2.26
C ILE A 85 3.42 -21.02 -2.90
N ALA A 86 3.36 -21.09 -4.22
CA ALA A 86 2.66 -22.17 -4.92
C ALA A 86 3.27 -23.57 -4.64
N LYS A 87 4.58 -23.65 -4.42
CA LYS A 87 5.28 -24.87 -4.06
C LYS A 87 4.91 -25.39 -2.66
N TYR A 88 4.91 -24.50 -1.66
CA TYR A 88 4.72 -24.88 -0.28
C TYR A 88 3.26 -24.82 0.18
N PHE A 89 2.45 -23.95 -0.42
CA PHE A 89 1.03 -23.77 -0.12
C PHE A 89 0.15 -24.03 -1.35
N PRO A 90 0.02 -25.30 -1.75
CA PRO A 90 -0.69 -25.68 -2.98
C PRO A 90 -2.18 -25.32 -3.00
N TYR A 91 -2.76 -25.06 -1.82
CA TYR A 91 -4.16 -24.64 -1.68
C TYR A 91 -4.33 -23.12 -1.63
N CYS A 92 -3.23 -22.34 -1.72
CA CYS A 92 -3.30 -20.89 -1.69
C CYS A 92 -3.94 -20.32 -2.97
N GLY A 93 -5.23 -20.01 -2.88
CA GLY A 93 -5.99 -19.43 -3.98
C GLY A 93 -5.84 -17.92 -4.14
N CYS A 94 -5.27 -17.24 -3.15
CA CYS A 94 -5.16 -15.77 -3.15
C CYS A 94 -3.93 -15.27 -2.40
N VAL A 95 -3.01 -14.69 -3.13
CA VAL A 95 -1.97 -13.82 -2.56
C VAL A 95 -2.41 -12.37 -2.73
N ALA A 96 -2.38 -11.60 -1.63
CA ALA A 96 -2.70 -10.18 -1.62
C ALA A 96 -1.49 -9.36 -1.15
N ALA A 97 -1.42 -8.08 -1.54
CA ALA A 97 -0.31 -7.19 -1.17
C ALA A 97 -0.73 -5.72 -1.18
N TYR A 98 0.01 -4.88 -0.46
CA TYR A 98 0.00 -3.45 -0.72
C TYR A 98 0.74 -3.13 -2.03
N ALA A 99 0.33 -2.04 -2.66
CA ALA A 99 1.04 -1.46 -3.79
C ALA A 99 0.91 0.06 -3.81
N SER A 100 1.93 0.74 -4.31
CA SER A 100 1.86 2.16 -4.65
C SER A 100 1.70 2.36 -6.15
N VAL A 101 1.15 3.51 -6.55
CA VAL A 101 1.15 3.93 -7.97
C VAL A 101 2.57 3.94 -8.55
N ARG A 102 3.55 4.28 -7.71
CA ARG A 102 4.98 4.35 -8.10
C ARG A 102 5.58 2.98 -8.43
N SER A 103 5.32 1.97 -7.59
CA SER A 103 5.81 0.62 -7.87
C SER A 103 5.13 0.03 -9.10
N LEU A 104 3.81 0.23 -9.24
CA LEU A 104 3.04 -0.23 -10.41
C LEU A 104 3.54 0.34 -11.74
N LYS A 105 4.10 1.55 -11.76
CA LYS A 105 4.71 2.14 -12.98
C LYS A 105 5.87 1.32 -13.54
N ARG A 106 6.51 0.50 -12.72
CA ARG A 106 7.68 -0.31 -13.09
C ARG A 106 7.31 -1.61 -13.81
N TYR A 107 6.05 -1.99 -13.78
CA TYR A 107 5.55 -3.23 -14.40
C TYR A 107 4.86 -2.94 -15.72
N CYS A 108 5.03 -3.80 -16.72
CA CYS A 108 4.16 -3.84 -17.90
C CYS A 108 2.90 -4.69 -17.63
N VAL A 109 1.96 -4.71 -18.58
CA VAL A 109 0.72 -5.51 -18.46
C VAL A 109 1.04 -6.99 -18.38
N GLU A 110 1.92 -7.46 -19.25
CA GLU A 110 2.32 -8.87 -19.36
C GLU A 110 2.96 -9.41 -18.07
N GLU A 111 3.77 -8.57 -17.40
CA GLU A 111 4.35 -8.91 -16.09
C GLU A 111 3.27 -9.04 -15.03
N LEU A 112 2.32 -8.10 -14.96
CA LEU A 112 1.20 -8.15 -14.02
C LEU A 112 0.29 -9.36 -14.28
N GLU A 113 0.00 -9.67 -15.55
CA GLU A 113 -0.72 -10.89 -15.93
C GLU A 113 0.02 -12.16 -15.51
N SER A 114 1.35 -12.17 -15.68
CA SER A 114 2.18 -13.28 -15.24
C SER A 114 2.10 -13.46 -13.72
N LEU A 115 2.24 -12.40 -12.94
CA LEU A 115 2.08 -12.44 -11.48
C LEU A 115 0.65 -12.87 -11.08
N HIS A 116 -0.36 -12.42 -11.82
CA HIS A 116 -1.74 -12.86 -11.60
C HIS A 116 -1.89 -14.37 -11.82
N ARG A 117 -1.34 -14.93 -12.87
CA ARG A 117 -1.36 -16.39 -13.13
C ARG A 117 -0.67 -17.18 -12.00
N GLU A 118 0.37 -16.62 -11.41
CA GLU A 118 1.11 -17.23 -10.30
C GLU A 118 0.46 -17.01 -8.91
N GLY A 119 -0.74 -16.43 -8.84
CA GLY A 119 -1.51 -16.37 -7.60
C GLY A 119 -1.63 -15.00 -6.95
N LEU A 120 -0.99 -13.94 -7.46
CA LEU A 120 -1.25 -12.57 -7.02
C LEU A 120 -2.66 -12.16 -7.47
N ARG A 121 -3.61 -12.09 -6.54
CA ARG A 121 -5.04 -11.90 -6.88
C ARG A 121 -5.58 -10.54 -6.48
N LEU A 122 -5.02 -9.90 -5.48
CA LEU A 122 -5.58 -8.67 -4.93
C LEU A 122 -4.48 -7.69 -4.50
N LEU A 123 -4.58 -6.47 -4.97
CA LEU A 123 -3.74 -5.37 -4.50
C LEU A 123 -4.55 -4.36 -3.66
N TYR A 124 -3.92 -3.82 -2.64
CA TYR A 124 -4.41 -2.68 -1.87
C TYR A 124 -3.59 -1.46 -2.28
N VAL A 125 -4.15 -0.63 -3.15
CA VAL A 125 -3.41 0.47 -3.78
C VAL A 125 -3.70 1.79 -3.08
N GLY A 126 -2.66 2.42 -2.54
CA GLY A 126 -2.74 3.73 -1.92
C GLY A 126 -2.80 4.85 -2.95
N PHE A 127 -4.00 5.26 -3.34
CA PHE A 127 -4.24 6.45 -4.20
C PHE A 127 -4.30 7.74 -3.40
N GLU A 128 -4.82 7.68 -2.18
CA GLU A 128 -5.08 8.73 -1.21
C GLU A 128 -6.09 9.78 -1.67
N THR A 129 -5.90 10.39 -2.82
CA THR A 129 -6.77 11.42 -3.40
C THR A 129 -6.57 11.53 -4.92
N GLY A 130 -7.54 12.15 -5.60
CA GLY A 130 -7.44 12.56 -7.01
C GLY A 130 -7.10 14.04 -7.19
N ASP A 131 -6.70 14.75 -6.15
CA ASP A 131 -6.32 16.18 -6.22
C ASP A 131 -4.80 16.32 -6.29
N ASP A 132 -4.27 16.70 -7.45
CA ASP A 132 -2.82 16.81 -7.70
C ASP A 132 -2.13 17.85 -6.82
N GLU A 133 -2.83 18.94 -6.42
CA GLU A 133 -2.26 19.89 -5.46
C GLU A 133 -2.02 19.21 -4.11
N VAL A 134 -2.98 18.38 -3.67
CA VAL A 134 -2.88 17.64 -2.42
C VAL A 134 -1.81 16.55 -2.52
N LEU A 135 -1.77 15.80 -3.63
CA LEU A 135 -0.74 14.78 -3.87
C LEU A 135 0.67 15.38 -3.84
N THR A 136 0.85 16.55 -4.46
CA THR A 136 2.12 17.28 -4.47
C THR A 136 2.48 17.76 -3.06
N PHE A 137 1.54 18.38 -2.37
CA PHE A 137 1.74 18.87 -1.01
C PHE A 137 2.11 17.74 -0.03
N MET A 138 1.41 16.62 -0.14
CA MET A 138 1.66 15.42 0.68
C MET A 138 2.87 14.61 0.20
N LYS A 139 3.57 15.05 -0.83
CA LYS A 139 4.73 14.40 -1.41
C LYS A 139 4.47 12.93 -1.77
N LYS A 140 3.28 12.64 -2.30
CA LYS A 140 2.90 11.25 -2.62
C LYS A 140 3.73 10.66 -3.77
N GLY A 141 4.25 11.52 -4.65
CA GLY A 141 5.18 11.15 -5.73
C GLY A 141 4.50 10.52 -6.95
N ASN A 142 3.21 10.79 -7.13
CA ASN A 142 2.45 10.48 -8.34
C ASN A 142 1.36 11.53 -8.55
N THR A 143 0.80 11.59 -9.77
CA THR A 143 -0.38 12.38 -10.12
C THR A 143 -1.65 11.52 -10.15
N ALA A 144 -2.82 12.17 -10.21
CA ALA A 144 -4.10 11.50 -10.41
C ALA A 144 -4.19 10.81 -11.77
N GLU A 145 -3.62 11.41 -12.81
CA GLU A 145 -3.54 10.80 -14.15
C GLU A 145 -2.70 9.51 -14.13
N GLU A 146 -1.52 9.54 -13.52
CA GLU A 146 -0.70 8.35 -13.34
C GLU A 146 -1.43 7.27 -12.54
N ALA A 147 -2.21 7.65 -11.52
CA ALA A 147 -3.05 6.72 -10.77
C ALA A 147 -4.09 6.03 -11.66
N VAL A 148 -4.78 6.79 -12.54
CA VAL A 148 -5.73 6.25 -13.52
C VAL A 148 -5.04 5.30 -14.50
N GLN A 149 -3.88 5.67 -15.03
CA GLN A 149 -3.12 4.82 -15.93
C GLN A 149 -2.76 3.48 -15.29
N GLN A 150 -2.30 3.49 -14.03
CA GLN A 150 -1.96 2.24 -13.34
C GLN A 150 -3.20 1.40 -13.02
N GLY A 151 -4.31 2.02 -12.64
CA GLY A 151 -5.56 1.28 -12.42
C GLY A 151 -6.11 0.62 -13.68
N ARG A 152 -6.02 1.27 -14.84
CA ARG A 152 -6.37 0.67 -16.14
C ARG A 152 -5.46 -0.50 -16.48
N LYS A 153 -4.16 -0.36 -16.27
CA LYS A 153 -3.18 -1.42 -16.46
C LYS A 153 -3.48 -2.65 -15.58
N LEU A 154 -3.89 -2.45 -14.33
CA LEU A 154 -4.34 -3.55 -13.47
C LEU A 154 -5.59 -4.25 -14.02
N ALA A 155 -6.55 -3.49 -14.57
CA ALA A 155 -7.74 -4.05 -15.18
C ALA A 155 -7.41 -4.86 -16.45
N GLU A 156 -6.52 -4.36 -17.30
CA GLU A 156 -6.01 -5.09 -18.47
C GLU A 156 -5.35 -6.41 -18.08
N ALA A 157 -4.56 -6.41 -17.00
CA ALA A 157 -3.91 -7.61 -16.46
C ALA A 157 -4.86 -8.54 -15.66
N ASN A 158 -6.16 -8.26 -15.60
CA ASN A 158 -7.15 -8.96 -14.78
C ASN A 158 -6.78 -9.05 -13.29
N LEU A 159 -5.96 -8.13 -12.79
CA LEU A 159 -5.51 -8.08 -11.41
C LEU A 159 -6.43 -7.17 -10.59
N MET A 160 -7.19 -7.77 -9.68
CA MET A 160 -8.12 -7.03 -8.82
C MET A 160 -7.39 -6.09 -7.88
N PHE A 161 -8.01 -4.96 -7.55
CA PHE A 161 -7.49 -4.05 -6.55
C PHE A 161 -8.58 -3.37 -5.71
N ASN A 162 -8.23 -3.04 -4.49
CA ASN A 162 -8.96 -2.14 -3.60
C ASN A 162 -8.27 -0.78 -3.61
N ALA A 163 -9.04 0.29 -3.78
CA ALA A 163 -8.52 1.65 -3.75
C ALA A 163 -8.54 2.19 -2.31
N ILE A 164 -7.38 2.56 -1.79
CA ILE A 164 -7.27 3.26 -0.50
C ILE A 164 -7.28 4.76 -0.77
N ILE A 165 -8.20 5.47 -0.12
CA ILE A 165 -8.30 6.92 -0.15
C ILE A 165 -8.34 7.49 1.27
N MET A 166 -7.97 8.76 1.42
CA MET A 166 -7.82 9.38 2.72
C MET A 166 -8.72 10.61 2.87
N TYR A 167 -9.63 10.55 3.83
CA TYR A 167 -10.43 11.71 4.22
C TYR A 167 -9.59 12.71 5.04
N GLY A 168 -9.89 14.00 4.85
CA GLY A 168 -9.20 15.08 5.55
C GLY A 168 -7.84 15.47 4.95
N ILE A 169 -7.30 14.68 3.99
CA ILE A 169 -5.97 14.89 3.41
C ILE A 169 -5.78 16.26 2.74
N ALA A 170 -6.87 16.90 2.28
CA ALA A 170 -6.84 18.21 1.65
C ALA A 170 -6.87 19.40 2.64
N GLY A 171 -7.11 19.12 3.91
CA GLY A 171 -7.28 20.15 4.92
C GLY A 171 -8.64 20.83 4.88
N LYS A 172 -8.84 21.75 5.85
CA LYS A 172 -10.11 22.48 6.02
C LYS A 172 -10.36 23.40 4.82
N GLY A 173 -11.63 23.50 4.43
CA GLY A 173 -12.06 24.36 3.32
C GLY A 173 -11.85 23.75 1.92
N LYS A 174 -11.04 22.71 1.76
CA LYS A 174 -10.77 22.07 0.45
C LYS A 174 -11.47 20.71 0.27
N SER A 175 -12.22 20.25 1.27
CA SER A 175 -12.84 18.90 1.26
C SER A 175 -13.76 18.65 0.08
N VAL A 176 -14.59 19.61 -0.30
CA VAL A 176 -15.53 19.46 -1.42
C VAL A 176 -14.80 19.33 -2.76
N ARG A 177 -13.79 20.16 -3.01
CA ARG A 177 -12.95 20.06 -4.21
C ARG A 177 -12.25 18.71 -4.27
N ASN A 178 -11.60 18.34 -3.18
CA ASN A 178 -10.88 17.08 -3.05
C ASN A 178 -11.80 15.88 -3.29
N ALA A 179 -13.00 15.88 -2.71
CA ALA A 179 -13.97 14.81 -2.89
C ALA A 179 -14.41 14.67 -4.35
N LYS A 180 -14.69 15.80 -5.04
CA LYS A 180 -15.06 15.79 -6.47
C LYS A 180 -13.96 15.25 -7.36
N LEU A 181 -12.70 15.66 -7.13
CA LEU A 181 -11.55 15.21 -7.92
C LEU A 181 -11.24 13.73 -7.64
N THR A 182 -11.34 13.30 -6.38
CA THR A 182 -11.16 11.90 -6.00
C THR A 182 -12.25 11.00 -6.61
N ALA A 183 -13.51 11.44 -6.57
CA ALA A 183 -14.61 10.71 -7.22
C ALA A 183 -14.41 10.62 -8.73
N LYS A 184 -13.97 11.73 -9.38
CA LYS A 184 -13.64 11.73 -10.82
C LYS A 184 -12.54 10.72 -11.16
N MET A 185 -11.52 10.60 -10.34
CA MET A 185 -10.46 9.61 -10.50
C MET A 185 -11.02 8.20 -10.32
N LEU A 186 -11.70 7.92 -9.21
CA LEU A 186 -12.24 6.60 -8.88
C LEU A 186 -13.22 6.07 -9.93
N ASN A 187 -14.04 6.93 -10.52
CA ASN A 187 -14.97 6.54 -11.58
C ASN A 187 -14.27 6.04 -12.86
N GLN A 188 -12.98 6.31 -13.01
CA GLN A 188 -12.18 5.82 -14.15
C GLN A 188 -11.40 4.54 -13.79
N LEU A 189 -11.36 4.15 -12.51
CA LEU A 189 -10.51 3.07 -12.01
C LEU A 189 -11.24 1.73 -11.87
N ASN A 190 -12.53 1.74 -11.57
CA ASN A 190 -13.34 0.56 -11.29
C ASN A 190 -12.73 -0.39 -10.22
N PRO A 191 -12.38 0.10 -9.02
CA PRO A 191 -11.83 -0.75 -7.97
C PRO A 191 -12.88 -1.74 -7.44
N ARG A 192 -12.44 -2.91 -6.96
CA ARG A 192 -13.30 -3.89 -6.30
C ARG A 192 -13.96 -3.31 -5.03
N LYS A 193 -13.18 -2.54 -4.26
CA LYS A 193 -13.65 -1.84 -3.06
C LYS A 193 -12.93 -0.49 -2.95
N ILE A 194 -13.58 0.46 -2.32
CA ILE A 194 -12.98 1.70 -1.86
C ILE A 194 -12.81 1.58 -0.34
N ILE A 195 -11.57 1.72 0.12
CA ILE A 195 -11.22 1.72 1.54
C ILE A 195 -10.91 3.15 1.93
N THR A 196 -11.61 3.65 2.92
CA THR A 196 -11.44 5.02 3.39
C THR A 196 -10.67 5.04 4.70
N MET A 197 -9.64 5.87 4.75
CA MET A 197 -8.86 6.14 5.95
C MET A 197 -9.07 7.60 6.37
N ASN A 198 -9.04 7.89 7.67
CA ASN A 198 -9.01 9.27 8.14
C ASN A 198 -7.56 9.72 8.30
N LEU A 199 -7.25 10.93 7.82
CA LEU A 199 -5.93 11.52 8.06
C LEU A 199 -5.77 11.75 9.57
N THR A 200 -4.73 11.14 10.12
CA THR A 200 -4.22 11.43 11.47
C THR A 200 -2.86 12.09 11.34
N VAL A 201 -2.68 13.21 11.99
CA VAL A 201 -1.39 13.91 12.02
C VAL A 201 -0.56 13.33 13.16
N PHE A 202 0.46 12.55 12.83
CA PHE A 202 1.36 11.97 13.83
C PHE A 202 2.55 12.90 14.08
N GLN A 203 2.95 13.02 15.36
CA GLN A 203 4.19 13.71 15.71
C GLN A 203 5.40 13.09 15.01
N GLY A 204 6.40 13.90 14.69
CA GLY A 204 7.59 13.47 13.95
C GLY A 204 7.39 13.35 12.44
N THR A 205 6.17 13.55 11.92
CA THR A 205 5.93 13.63 10.48
C THR A 205 6.20 15.06 9.97
N GLU A 206 6.54 15.17 8.67
CA GLU A 206 6.68 16.47 8.03
C GLU A 206 5.37 17.27 8.10
N LEU A 207 4.22 16.59 7.95
CA LEU A 207 2.91 17.21 8.05
C LEU A 207 2.69 17.85 9.43
N ALA A 208 3.09 17.21 10.54
CA ALA A 208 2.98 17.78 11.86
C ALA A 208 3.75 19.10 11.98
N HIS A 209 4.99 19.15 11.47
CA HIS A 209 5.79 20.38 11.47
C HIS A 209 5.17 21.50 10.63
N LEU A 210 4.52 21.16 9.50
CA LEU A 210 3.81 22.14 8.66
C LEU A 210 2.59 22.71 9.39
N VAL A 211 1.85 21.87 10.10
CA VAL A 211 0.66 22.27 10.88
C VAL A 211 1.06 23.14 12.06
N GLU A 212 2.14 22.80 12.77
CA GLU A 212 2.66 23.58 13.92
C GLU A 212 3.17 24.96 13.50
N LYS A 213 3.68 25.12 12.29
CA LYS A 213 4.19 26.39 11.74
C LYS A 213 3.09 27.32 11.20
N LEU A 214 1.81 27.03 11.44
CA LEU A 214 0.66 27.84 10.97
C LEU A 214 0.51 27.97 9.44
N GLU A 215 1.26 27.22 8.66
CA GLU A 215 1.05 27.15 7.20
C GLU A 215 -0.24 26.41 6.83
N PHE A 216 -0.84 25.72 7.81
CA PHE A 216 -2.12 25.04 7.70
C PHE A 216 -2.99 25.30 8.93
N GLU A 217 -3.75 26.36 8.91
CA GLU A 217 -4.68 26.73 9.99
C GLU A 217 -5.75 25.67 10.35
N ASN A 218 -5.66 24.43 9.87
CA ASN A 218 -6.87 23.64 9.73
C ASN A 218 -6.74 22.13 9.97
N TYR A 219 -5.63 21.65 10.48
CA TYR A 219 -5.55 20.28 10.97
C TYR A 219 -5.65 20.29 12.50
N LYS A 220 -6.66 19.63 13.04
CA LYS A 220 -6.70 19.31 14.45
C LYS A 220 -5.64 18.24 14.70
N ILE A 221 -4.55 18.58 15.37
CA ILE A 221 -3.62 17.60 15.92
C ILE A 221 -4.46 16.79 16.92
N MET A 222 -4.71 15.54 16.63
CA MET A 222 -5.25 14.63 17.62
C MET A 222 -4.08 14.21 18.50
N ASN A 223 -3.80 15.02 19.52
CA ASN A 223 -3.04 14.56 20.66
C ASN A 223 -3.94 13.59 21.42
N ASP A 224 -3.42 12.38 21.63
CA ASP A 224 -3.91 11.37 22.57
C ASP A 224 -5.25 10.67 22.22
N TYR A 225 -5.15 9.59 21.43
CA TYR A 225 -5.93 8.40 21.73
C TYR A 225 -4.99 7.32 22.29
N CYS A 226 -4.39 7.65 23.45
CA CYS A 226 -3.87 6.69 24.40
C CYS A 226 -4.34 7.13 25.77
N SER A 227 -5.51 6.69 26.19
CA SER A 227 -5.92 6.48 27.59
C SER A 227 -7.33 5.93 27.64
N PRO A 228 -7.63 5.13 28.66
CA PRO A 228 -7.48 3.68 28.76
C PRO A 228 -8.70 2.94 28.31
#